data_3aeee7f34f01e69122b128079aa1f861
#
_entry.id   3aeee7f34f01e69122b128079aa1f861
#
_cell.length_a   1.000
_cell.length_b   1.000
_cell.length_c   1.000
_cell.angle_alpha   90.00
_cell.angle_beta   90.00
_cell.angle_gamma   90.00
#
_symmetry.space_group_name_H-M   'P 1'
#
loop_
_entity.id
_entity.type
_entity.pdbx_description
1 polymer ?
#
loop_
_entity_poly.entity_id
_entity_poly.type
_entity_poly.pdbx_seq_one_letter_code
_entity_poly.pdbx_strand_id
1 'polypeptide(L)'
;MTNSIGIHFNITFIGAGNVAWHLAPTLKDAGHHIVQVYSRTVESAEALATQVGAQAVNKYEDVEPTSHIYIYALTDDSLQWVMNHIKIRKGLHIHTAGSMPISIFKQVRDNYGCIYPLQTFTKEKRVDLRKVPFFIEANNKESETLINDIARCMSQKIYRLSSEDRKELHLASVFACNFSNLMYIYAEKRLGRKNIPFDVLHGLITESVNKVKKIGPRAALTGPARRGDNRILDQHISLLHKDPEWQEIYTLLSEQIKKM
;
A
#
# COMPACT_ATOMS: atom_id res chain seq x y z
N MET A 1 -27.03 -15.57 -10.09
CA MET A 1 -26.41 -15.09 -11.35
C MET A 1 -27.19 -13.86 -11.78
N THR A 2 -26.79 -12.69 -11.31
CA THR A 2 -27.37 -11.42 -11.73
C THR A 2 -26.50 -10.89 -12.87
N ASN A 3 -27.01 -10.97 -14.10
CA ASN A 3 -26.46 -10.26 -15.24
C ASN A 3 -26.58 -8.75 -14.98
N SER A 4 -25.60 -8.16 -14.32
CA SER A 4 -25.35 -6.75 -14.44
C SER A 4 -24.76 -6.58 -15.86
N ILE A 5 -25.45 -5.87 -16.73
CA ILE A 5 -24.89 -5.34 -17.97
C ILE A 5 -23.73 -4.45 -17.53
N GLY A 6 -22.54 -5.03 -17.49
CA GLY A 6 -21.37 -4.39 -16.92
C GLY A 6 -20.94 -3.26 -17.86
N ILE A 7 -20.96 -2.03 -17.36
CA ILE A 7 -20.33 -0.91 -18.06
C ILE A 7 -18.83 -1.20 -18.09
N HIS A 8 -18.28 -1.41 -19.29
CA HIS A 8 -16.84 -1.61 -19.50
C HIS A 8 -16.17 -0.26 -19.73
N PHE A 9 -15.12 -0.01 -18.98
CA PHE A 9 -14.36 1.24 -19.08
C PHE A 9 -13.02 1.01 -19.79
N ASN A 10 -12.61 2.01 -20.57
CA ASN A 10 -11.24 2.16 -21.03
C ASN A 10 -10.43 2.80 -19.91
N ILE A 11 -9.39 2.13 -19.45
CA ILE A 11 -8.59 2.53 -18.29
C ILE A 11 -7.13 2.68 -18.70
N THR A 12 -6.53 3.81 -18.35
CA THR A 12 -5.10 4.06 -18.47
C THR A 12 -4.45 4.04 -17.08
N PHE A 13 -3.41 3.22 -16.91
CA PHE A 13 -2.58 3.22 -15.73
C PHE A 13 -1.41 4.18 -15.87
N ILE A 14 -1.27 5.09 -14.92
CA ILE A 14 -0.13 5.99 -14.76
C ILE A 14 0.72 5.45 -13.62
N GLY A 15 1.79 4.73 -14.00
CA GLY A 15 2.64 3.97 -13.09
C GLY A 15 2.48 2.45 -13.23
N ALA A 16 3.61 1.73 -13.21
CA ALA A 16 3.71 0.27 -13.33
C ALA A 16 4.38 -0.35 -12.09
N GLY A 17 4.15 0.27 -10.91
CA GLY A 17 4.67 -0.21 -9.64
C GLY A 17 3.85 -1.38 -9.04
N ASN A 18 4.19 -1.76 -7.80
CA ASN A 18 3.59 -2.90 -7.11
C ASN A 18 2.04 -2.82 -7.04
N VAL A 19 1.47 -1.64 -6.80
CA VAL A 19 0.01 -1.47 -6.74
C VAL A 19 -0.62 -1.73 -8.11
N ALA A 20 -0.10 -1.08 -9.17
CA ALA A 20 -0.60 -1.27 -10.55
C ALA A 20 -0.52 -2.74 -10.99
N TRP A 21 0.55 -3.44 -10.59
CA TRP A 21 0.78 -4.86 -10.89
C TRP A 21 -0.33 -5.78 -10.39
N HIS A 22 -1.05 -5.38 -9.34
CA HIS A 22 -2.19 -6.12 -8.81
C HIS A 22 -3.53 -5.59 -9.31
N LEU A 23 -3.70 -4.26 -9.41
CA LEU A 23 -4.98 -3.67 -9.79
C LEU A 23 -5.29 -3.86 -11.27
N ALA A 24 -4.32 -3.66 -12.17
CA ALA A 24 -4.57 -3.68 -13.61
C ALA A 24 -5.04 -5.05 -14.11
N PRO A 25 -4.41 -6.19 -13.76
CA PRO A 25 -4.93 -7.50 -14.14
C PRO A 25 -6.31 -7.78 -13.55
N THR A 26 -6.55 -7.38 -12.29
CA THR A 26 -7.86 -7.62 -11.65
C THR A 26 -8.99 -6.85 -12.35
N LEU A 27 -8.74 -5.62 -12.78
CA LEU A 27 -9.71 -4.84 -13.54
C LEU A 27 -9.93 -5.40 -14.97
N LYS A 28 -8.86 -5.89 -15.62
CA LYS A 28 -8.99 -6.62 -16.88
C LYS A 28 -9.84 -7.88 -16.72
N ASP A 29 -9.59 -8.68 -15.68
CA ASP A 29 -10.35 -9.91 -15.40
C ASP A 29 -11.83 -9.60 -15.08
N ALA A 30 -12.12 -8.41 -14.56
CA ALA A 30 -13.47 -7.89 -14.34
C ALA A 30 -14.15 -7.36 -15.63
N GLY A 31 -13.47 -7.42 -16.78
CA GLY A 31 -14.02 -7.06 -18.10
C GLY A 31 -13.70 -5.63 -18.53
N HIS A 32 -12.93 -4.86 -17.80
CA HIS A 32 -12.48 -3.53 -18.23
C HIS A 32 -11.33 -3.64 -19.25
N HIS A 33 -11.23 -2.65 -20.13
CA HIS A 33 -10.17 -2.58 -21.13
C HIS A 33 -9.02 -1.69 -20.62
N ILE A 34 -7.86 -2.30 -20.36
CA ILE A 34 -6.65 -1.54 -20.03
C ILE A 34 -6.04 -1.09 -21.36
N VAL A 35 -6.15 0.22 -21.65
CA VAL A 35 -5.72 0.81 -22.93
C VAL A 35 -4.21 1.01 -22.94
N GLN A 36 -3.71 1.66 -21.89
CA GLN A 36 -2.31 2.01 -21.80
C GLN A 36 -1.76 1.83 -20.39
N VAL A 37 -0.46 1.57 -20.34
CA VAL A 37 0.34 1.65 -19.12
C VAL A 37 1.50 2.62 -19.37
N TYR A 38 1.49 3.74 -18.64
CA TYR A 38 2.59 4.68 -18.61
C TYR A 38 3.56 4.36 -17.48
N SER A 39 4.86 4.38 -17.76
CA SER A 39 5.93 4.40 -16.76
C SER A 39 7.14 5.15 -17.26
N ARG A 40 7.91 5.78 -16.36
CA ARG A 40 9.16 6.45 -16.73
C ARG A 40 10.21 5.50 -17.32
N THR A 41 10.19 4.24 -16.90
CA THR A 41 11.05 3.18 -17.45
C THR A 41 10.26 2.35 -18.43
N VAL A 42 10.82 2.15 -19.62
CA VAL A 42 10.18 1.37 -20.71
C VAL A 42 9.91 -0.04 -20.25
N GLU A 43 10.89 -0.68 -19.64
CA GLU A 43 10.82 -2.08 -19.17
C GLU A 43 9.66 -2.29 -18.18
N SER A 44 9.43 -1.32 -17.28
CA SER A 44 8.32 -1.42 -16.33
C SER A 44 6.97 -1.24 -17.01
N ALA A 45 6.86 -0.34 -18.01
CA ALA A 45 5.64 -0.16 -18.78
C ALA A 45 5.33 -1.41 -19.60
N GLU A 46 6.29 -1.94 -20.34
CA GLU A 46 6.16 -3.13 -21.20
C GLU A 46 5.78 -4.37 -20.39
N ALA A 47 6.43 -4.59 -19.24
CA ALA A 47 6.18 -5.74 -18.40
C ALA A 47 4.71 -5.80 -17.94
N LEU A 48 4.15 -4.68 -17.46
CA LEU A 48 2.74 -4.64 -17.03
C LEU A 48 1.79 -4.61 -18.24
N ALA A 49 2.10 -3.84 -19.28
CA ALA A 49 1.30 -3.75 -20.48
C ALA A 49 1.12 -5.11 -21.16
N THR A 50 2.19 -5.90 -21.28
CA THR A 50 2.15 -7.27 -21.81
C THR A 50 1.19 -8.14 -21.01
N GLN A 51 1.24 -8.07 -19.67
CA GLN A 51 0.38 -8.86 -18.80
C GLN A 51 -1.11 -8.56 -19.02
N VAL A 52 -1.45 -7.28 -19.28
CA VAL A 52 -2.84 -6.86 -19.41
C VAL A 52 -3.30 -6.65 -20.86
N GLY A 53 -2.40 -6.82 -21.84
CA GLY A 53 -2.72 -6.62 -23.26
C GLY A 53 -2.93 -5.16 -23.61
N ALA A 54 -2.19 -4.25 -22.98
CA ALA A 54 -2.25 -2.81 -23.16
C ALA A 54 -1.06 -2.30 -23.98
N GLN A 55 -1.13 -1.04 -24.42
CA GLN A 55 -0.01 -0.32 -24.99
C GLN A 55 0.92 0.20 -23.89
N ALA A 56 2.22 -0.03 -24.01
CA ALA A 56 3.23 0.57 -23.15
C ALA A 56 3.65 1.95 -23.71
N VAL A 57 3.73 2.95 -22.81
CA VAL A 57 4.24 4.29 -23.15
C VAL A 57 5.15 4.80 -22.03
N ASN A 58 6.19 5.54 -22.37
CA ASN A 58 7.16 6.09 -21.43
C ASN A 58 7.32 7.62 -21.51
N LYS A 59 6.60 8.26 -22.45
CA LYS A 59 6.49 9.72 -22.52
C LYS A 59 5.11 10.15 -22.08
N TYR A 60 5.03 11.18 -21.25
CA TYR A 60 3.75 11.68 -20.72
C TYR A 60 2.87 12.32 -21.83
N GLU A 61 3.49 12.80 -22.92
CA GLU A 61 2.80 13.34 -24.09
C GLU A 61 2.03 12.26 -24.85
N ASP A 62 2.47 10.99 -24.78
CA ASP A 62 1.88 9.87 -25.48
C ASP A 62 0.72 9.22 -24.69
N VAL A 63 0.39 9.78 -23.52
CA VAL A 63 -0.73 9.26 -22.72
C VAL A 63 -2.05 9.52 -23.40
N GLU A 64 -2.83 8.45 -23.62
CA GLU A 64 -4.13 8.47 -24.30
C GLU A 64 -5.13 9.44 -23.61
N PRO A 65 -5.60 10.51 -24.30
CA PRO A 65 -6.45 11.52 -23.68
C PRO A 65 -7.95 11.15 -23.62
N THR A 66 -8.36 10.02 -24.22
CA THR A 66 -9.77 9.63 -24.34
C THR A 66 -10.17 8.46 -23.43
N SER A 67 -9.29 8.03 -22.54
CA SER A 67 -9.65 7.01 -21.53
C SER A 67 -10.74 7.53 -20.58
N HIS A 68 -11.64 6.63 -20.22
CA HIS A 68 -12.71 6.94 -19.26
C HIS A 68 -12.14 7.16 -17.84
N ILE A 69 -11.10 6.38 -17.48
CA ILE A 69 -10.51 6.37 -16.13
C ILE A 69 -8.99 6.37 -16.24
N TYR A 70 -8.36 7.19 -15.40
CA TYR A 70 -6.90 7.26 -15.22
C TYR A 70 -6.55 6.88 -13.79
N ILE A 71 -5.80 5.77 -13.60
CA ILE A 71 -5.38 5.29 -12.28
C ILE A 71 -3.91 5.60 -12.07
N TYR A 72 -3.63 6.48 -11.11
CA TYR A 72 -2.29 6.91 -10.74
C TYR A 72 -1.74 6.05 -9.60
N ALA A 73 -0.96 5.03 -9.97
CA ALA A 73 -0.31 4.11 -9.05
C ALA A 73 1.19 4.45 -8.93
N LEU A 74 1.47 5.59 -8.32
CA LEU A 74 2.77 6.24 -8.23
C LEU A 74 3.18 6.46 -6.76
N THR A 75 4.48 6.72 -6.54
CA THR A 75 4.94 7.30 -5.27
C THR A 75 4.45 8.75 -5.15
N ASP A 76 4.39 9.26 -3.92
CA ASP A 76 3.88 10.61 -3.63
C ASP A 76 4.61 11.70 -4.44
N ASP A 77 5.95 11.67 -4.46
CA ASP A 77 6.78 12.61 -5.22
C ASP A 77 6.51 12.52 -6.73
N SER A 78 6.37 11.28 -7.25
CA SER A 78 6.08 11.06 -8.67
C SER A 78 4.67 11.51 -9.03
N LEU A 79 3.70 11.36 -8.13
CA LEU A 79 2.32 11.82 -8.36
C LEU A 79 2.27 13.33 -8.53
N GLN A 80 2.94 14.10 -7.65
CA GLN A 80 3.02 15.56 -7.75
C GLN A 80 3.65 16.01 -9.07
N TRP A 81 4.73 15.35 -9.48
CA TRP A 81 5.42 15.65 -10.75
C TRP A 81 4.50 15.39 -11.94
N VAL A 82 3.85 14.22 -12.00
CA VAL A 82 2.98 13.81 -13.11
C VAL A 82 1.77 14.73 -13.26
N MET A 83 1.20 15.24 -12.14
CA MET A 83 0.09 16.19 -12.20
C MET A 83 0.43 17.46 -12.99
N ASN A 84 1.69 17.88 -12.96
CA ASN A 84 2.16 19.06 -13.66
C ASN A 84 2.42 18.81 -15.16
N HIS A 85 2.58 17.57 -15.58
CA HIS A 85 3.00 17.22 -16.95
C HIS A 85 1.85 16.61 -17.78
N ILE A 86 1.06 15.70 -17.25
CA ILE A 86 -0.09 15.13 -17.94
C ILE A 86 -1.27 16.12 -17.88
N LYS A 87 -1.64 16.73 -19.02
CA LYS A 87 -2.63 17.82 -19.12
C LYS A 87 -4.07 17.37 -19.46
N ILE A 88 -4.41 16.12 -19.20
CA ILE A 88 -5.72 15.56 -19.49
C ILE A 88 -6.70 15.94 -18.36
N ARG A 89 -7.73 16.74 -18.65
CA ARG A 89 -8.76 17.17 -17.68
C ARG A 89 -9.95 16.24 -17.58
N LYS A 90 -10.39 15.73 -18.74
CA LYS A 90 -11.58 14.88 -18.84
C LYS A 90 -11.30 13.46 -18.34
N GLY A 91 -12.36 12.72 -18.07
CA GLY A 91 -12.31 11.39 -17.48
C GLY A 91 -12.29 11.45 -15.95
N LEU A 92 -12.29 10.28 -15.32
CA LEU A 92 -12.19 10.11 -13.88
C LEU A 92 -10.73 9.85 -13.51
N HIS A 93 -10.17 10.65 -12.62
CA HIS A 93 -8.78 10.57 -12.19
C HIS A 93 -8.68 10.04 -10.76
N ILE A 94 -8.00 8.90 -10.56
CA ILE A 94 -7.95 8.19 -9.30
C ILE A 94 -6.49 7.96 -8.89
N HIS A 95 -6.05 8.44 -7.73
CA HIS A 95 -4.77 8.01 -7.17
C HIS A 95 -4.95 6.88 -6.15
N THR A 96 -3.86 6.15 -5.89
CA THR A 96 -3.85 5.01 -4.94
C THR A 96 -3.00 5.28 -3.69
N ALA A 97 -2.55 6.51 -3.49
CA ALA A 97 -1.67 6.89 -2.40
C ALA A 97 -2.42 7.03 -1.06
N GLY A 98 -1.84 6.50 0.01
CA GLY A 98 -2.39 6.62 1.37
C GLY A 98 -2.20 8.00 1.99
N SER A 99 -1.07 8.64 1.71
CA SER A 99 -0.63 9.93 2.30
C SER A 99 -1.13 11.16 1.55
N MET A 100 -1.43 11.05 0.23
CA MET A 100 -1.77 12.20 -0.61
C MET A 100 -3.27 12.55 -0.56
N PRO A 101 -3.63 13.84 -0.42
CA PRO A 101 -5.03 14.25 -0.46
C PRO A 101 -5.56 14.25 -1.90
N ILE A 102 -6.88 14.03 -2.07
CA ILE A 102 -7.51 14.12 -3.41
C ILE A 102 -7.45 15.54 -3.99
N SER A 103 -7.27 16.56 -3.14
CA SER A 103 -7.13 17.96 -3.57
C SER A 103 -5.94 18.22 -4.49
N ILE A 104 -4.98 17.29 -4.62
CA ILE A 104 -3.91 17.34 -5.62
C ILE A 104 -4.45 17.48 -7.05
N PHE A 105 -5.66 17.02 -7.31
CA PHE A 105 -6.34 17.10 -8.59
C PHE A 105 -7.16 18.38 -8.81
N LYS A 106 -7.48 19.12 -7.73
CA LYS A 106 -8.53 20.14 -7.69
C LYS A 106 -8.50 21.20 -8.80
N GLN A 107 -7.31 21.62 -9.23
CA GLN A 107 -7.17 22.68 -10.24
C GLN A 107 -6.97 22.15 -11.66
N VAL A 108 -6.72 20.86 -11.79
CA VAL A 108 -6.23 20.25 -13.05
C VAL A 108 -7.13 19.14 -13.58
N ARG A 109 -8.12 18.68 -12.80
CA ARG A 109 -9.06 17.62 -13.18
C ARG A 109 -10.48 18.00 -12.78
N ASP A 110 -11.46 17.54 -13.55
CA ASP A 110 -12.87 17.82 -13.29
C ASP A 110 -13.50 16.77 -12.36
N ASN A 111 -13.24 15.48 -12.61
CA ASN A 111 -13.70 14.36 -11.79
C ASN A 111 -12.51 13.58 -11.24
N TYR A 112 -12.46 13.44 -9.90
CA TYR A 112 -11.31 12.83 -9.26
C TYR A 112 -11.61 12.23 -7.89
N GLY A 113 -10.69 11.39 -7.45
CA GLY A 113 -10.73 10.81 -6.12
C GLY A 113 -9.56 9.88 -5.82
N CYS A 114 -9.78 8.98 -4.89
CA CYS A 114 -8.81 8.02 -4.42
C CYS A 114 -9.44 6.63 -4.31
N ILE A 115 -8.66 5.61 -4.64
CA ILE A 115 -8.88 4.21 -4.23
C ILE A 115 -7.60 3.77 -3.53
N TYR A 116 -7.62 3.68 -2.20
CA TYR A 116 -6.47 3.25 -1.41
C TYR A 116 -6.65 1.81 -0.93
N PRO A 117 -5.95 0.83 -1.54
CA PRO A 117 -5.94 -0.55 -1.05
C PRO A 117 -5.00 -0.65 0.15
N LEU A 118 -5.53 -1.01 1.33
CA LEU A 118 -4.73 -1.18 2.54
C LEU A 118 -4.04 -2.55 2.54
N GLN A 119 -2.90 -2.61 1.88
CA GLN A 119 -2.10 -3.84 1.75
C GLN A 119 -0.63 -3.51 1.48
N THR A 120 0.24 -4.44 1.80
CA THR A 120 1.64 -4.45 1.37
C THR A 120 1.75 -5.28 0.09
N PHE A 121 2.19 -4.63 -1.00
CA PHE A 121 2.28 -5.24 -2.33
C PHE A 121 3.73 -5.47 -2.73
N THR A 122 3.99 -6.65 -3.29
CA THR A 122 5.20 -6.96 -4.05
C THR A 122 4.78 -7.65 -5.35
N LYS A 123 5.58 -7.53 -6.41
CA LYS A 123 5.27 -8.15 -7.71
C LYS A 123 5.30 -9.67 -7.65
N GLU A 124 6.17 -10.21 -6.79
CA GLU A 124 6.46 -11.64 -6.66
C GLU A 124 5.36 -12.44 -5.96
N LYS A 125 4.53 -11.77 -5.16
CA LYS A 125 3.47 -12.42 -4.39
C LYS A 125 2.09 -11.89 -4.77
N ARG A 126 1.31 -12.72 -5.46
CA ARG A 126 -0.08 -12.38 -5.81
C ARG A 126 -0.95 -12.27 -4.55
N VAL A 127 -1.75 -11.21 -4.49
CA VAL A 127 -2.69 -10.93 -3.37
C VAL A 127 -4.12 -11.12 -3.85
N ASP A 128 -4.95 -11.82 -3.07
CA ASP A 128 -6.40 -11.87 -3.30
C ASP A 128 -7.03 -10.54 -2.87
N LEU A 129 -7.23 -9.63 -3.83
CA LEU A 129 -7.76 -8.29 -3.59
C LEU A 129 -9.18 -8.31 -3.00
N ARG A 130 -9.98 -9.36 -3.20
CA ARG A 130 -11.35 -9.47 -2.65
C ARG A 130 -11.38 -9.35 -1.12
N LYS A 131 -10.27 -9.71 -0.45
CA LYS A 131 -10.11 -9.67 1.01
C LYS A 131 -9.47 -8.39 1.51
N VAL A 132 -8.90 -7.58 0.63
CA VAL A 132 -8.18 -6.34 0.97
C VAL A 132 -9.19 -5.23 1.23
N PRO A 133 -9.11 -4.51 2.36
CA PRO A 133 -9.89 -3.28 2.56
C PRO A 133 -9.47 -2.20 1.57
N PHE A 134 -10.45 -1.61 0.89
CA PHE A 134 -10.26 -0.46 0.00
C PHE A 134 -10.92 0.76 0.60
N PHE A 135 -10.20 1.86 0.67
CA PHE A 135 -10.69 3.14 1.16
C PHE A 135 -10.86 4.09 0.00
N ILE A 136 -12.07 4.65 -0.14
CA ILE A 136 -12.44 5.50 -1.28
C ILE A 136 -12.79 6.91 -0.83
N GLU A 137 -12.46 7.88 -1.68
CA GLU A 137 -12.81 9.28 -1.54
C GLU A 137 -13.04 9.89 -2.94
N ALA A 138 -13.97 10.83 -3.08
CA ALA A 138 -14.27 11.48 -4.34
C ALA A 138 -14.62 12.96 -4.13
N ASN A 139 -14.42 13.76 -5.20
CA ASN A 139 -14.71 15.20 -5.17
C ASN A 139 -16.19 15.54 -5.37
N ASN A 140 -16.98 14.64 -5.93
CA ASN A 140 -18.41 14.81 -6.16
C ASN A 140 -19.13 13.44 -6.18
N LYS A 141 -20.48 13.48 -6.25
CA LYS A 141 -21.33 12.28 -6.18
C LYS A 141 -21.20 11.36 -7.38
N GLU A 142 -21.03 11.91 -8.57
CA GLU A 142 -20.83 11.13 -9.79
C GLU A 142 -19.51 10.35 -9.73
N SER A 143 -18.42 11.04 -9.40
CA SER A 143 -17.10 10.42 -9.18
C SER A 143 -17.15 9.35 -8.08
N GLU A 144 -17.89 9.59 -6.99
CA GLU A 144 -18.04 8.63 -5.89
C GLU A 144 -18.71 7.34 -6.37
N THR A 145 -19.76 7.45 -7.18
CA THR A 145 -20.46 6.27 -7.73
C THR A 145 -19.52 5.44 -8.58
N LEU A 146 -18.84 6.08 -9.55
CA LEU A 146 -17.90 5.40 -10.43
C LEU A 146 -16.71 4.77 -9.67
N ILE A 147 -16.14 5.48 -8.71
CA ILE A 147 -15.05 4.98 -7.87
C ILE A 147 -15.51 3.76 -7.07
N ASN A 148 -16.72 3.81 -6.50
CA ASN A 148 -17.25 2.68 -5.75
C ASN A 148 -17.48 1.46 -6.66
N ASP A 149 -17.98 1.65 -7.88
CA ASP A 149 -18.22 0.57 -8.83
C ASP A 149 -16.90 -0.09 -9.26
N ILE A 150 -15.88 0.69 -9.57
CA ILE A 150 -14.53 0.20 -9.87
C ILE A 150 -13.94 -0.53 -8.67
N ALA A 151 -14.07 0.01 -7.45
CA ALA A 151 -13.56 -0.65 -6.25
C ALA A 151 -14.27 -1.99 -5.99
N ARG A 152 -15.58 -2.10 -6.26
CA ARG A 152 -16.35 -3.34 -6.13
C ARG A 152 -15.92 -4.45 -7.08
N CYS A 153 -15.35 -4.10 -8.22
CA CYS A 153 -14.76 -5.10 -9.13
C CYS A 153 -13.53 -5.79 -8.51
N MET A 154 -12.88 -5.14 -7.55
CA MET A 154 -11.62 -5.62 -6.96
C MET A 154 -11.77 -6.13 -5.54
N SER A 155 -12.66 -5.54 -4.71
CA SER A 155 -12.78 -5.86 -3.29
C SER A 155 -14.23 -5.95 -2.82
N GLN A 156 -14.45 -6.81 -1.83
CA GLN A 156 -15.72 -6.90 -1.09
C GLN A 156 -15.76 -5.96 0.15
N LYS A 157 -14.63 -5.33 0.49
CA LYS A 157 -14.45 -4.50 1.69
C LYS A 157 -14.14 -3.07 1.30
N ILE A 158 -15.18 -2.26 1.09
CA ILE A 158 -15.04 -0.89 0.65
C ILE A 158 -15.55 0.04 1.75
N TYR A 159 -14.73 1.03 2.08
CA TYR A 159 -14.99 2.02 3.12
C TYR A 159 -14.77 3.42 2.56
N ARG A 160 -15.60 4.37 3.00
CA ARG A 160 -15.36 5.80 2.74
C ARG A 160 -14.43 6.35 3.80
N LEU A 161 -13.46 7.14 3.37
CA LEU A 161 -12.50 7.73 4.28
C LEU A 161 -12.01 9.06 3.70
N SER A 162 -11.96 10.10 4.52
CA SER A 162 -11.42 11.39 4.11
C SER A 162 -9.91 11.32 3.85
N SER A 163 -9.36 12.30 3.14
CA SER A 163 -7.92 12.42 2.95
C SER A 163 -7.17 12.53 4.28
N GLU A 164 -7.73 13.21 5.25
CA GLU A 164 -7.15 13.40 6.59
C GLU A 164 -7.11 12.07 7.34
N ASP A 165 -8.25 11.39 7.48
CA ASP A 165 -8.33 10.09 8.15
C ASP A 165 -7.48 9.02 7.44
N ARG A 166 -7.36 9.10 6.10
CA ARG A 166 -6.52 8.18 5.32
C ARG A 166 -5.04 8.35 5.63
N LYS A 167 -4.57 9.57 5.88
CA LYS A 167 -3.19 9.81 6.33
C LYS A 167 -2.93 9.15 7.68
N GLU A 168 -3.84 9.29 8.63
CA GLU A 168 -3.74 8.63 9.94
C GLU A 168 -3.74 7.11 9.80
N LEU A 169 -4.63 6.56 8.99
CA LEU A 169 -4.66 5.12 8.69
C LEU A 169 -3.34 4.65 8.05
N HIS A 170 -2.80 5.44 7.12
CA HIS A 170 -1.53 5.11 6.47
C HIS A 170 -0.37 5.14 7.49
N LEU A 171 -0.30 6.15 8.35
CA LEU A 171 0.68 6.23 9.44
C LEU A 171 0.58 5.02 10.37
N ALA A 172 -0.62 4.66 10.80
CA ALA A 172 -0.86 3.47 11.61
C ALA A 172 -0.37 2.17 10.91
N SER A 173 -0.56 2.10 9.58
CA SER A 173 -0.09 0.96 8.77
C SER A 173 1.44 0.85 8.73
N VAL A 174 2.15 1.98 8.70
CA VAL A 174 3.62 2.02 8.77
C VAL A 174 4.09 1.40 10.07
N PHE A 175 3.49 1.76 11.21
CA PHE A 175 3.82 1.14 12.50
C PHE A 175 3.51 -0.36 12.51
N ALA A 176 2.33 -0.75 12.03
CA ALA A 176 1.89 -2.14 12.08
C ALA A 176 2.63 -3.07 11.12
N CYS A 177 3.18 -2.55 10.03
CA CYS A 177 3.75 -3.36 8.96
C CYS A 177 5.22 -3.02 8.66
N ASN A 178 5.53 -1.77 8.26
CA ASN A 178 6.87 -1.41 7.81
C ASN A 178 7.90 -1.50 8.93
N PHE A 179 7.59 -0.94 10.11
CA PHE A 179 8.49 -1.02 11.26
C PHE A 179 8.60 -2.45 11.79
N SER A 180 7.52 -3.23 11.78
CA SER A 180 7.61 -4.66 12.13
C SER A 180 8.55 -5.41 11.20
N ASN A 181 8.53 -5.15 9.88
CA ASN A 181 9.47 -5.75 8.95
C ASN A 181 10.91 -5.32 9.21
N LEU A 182 11.15 -4.07 9.59
CA LEU A 182 12.49 -3.62 9.98
C LEU A 182 13.00 -4.39 11.20
N MET A 183 12.12 -4.67 12.18
CA MET A 183 12.49 -5.49 13.36
C MET A 183 12.84 -6.93 12.94
N TYR A 184 12.13 -7.51 11.97
CA TYR A 184 12.46 -8.84 11.44
C TYR A 184 13.81 -8.88 10.73
N ILE A 185 14.13 -7.87 9.91
CA ILE A 185 15.44 -7.74 9.25
C ILE A 185 16.55 -7.68 10.29
N TYR A 186 16.36 -6.95 11.38
CA TYR A 186 17.34 -6.87 12.42
C TYR A 186 17.48 -8.20 13.18
N ALA A 187 16.37 -8.87 13.49
CA ALA A 187 16.39 -10.19 14.11
C ALA A 187 17.16 -11.20 13.25
N GLU A 188 16.89 -11.22 11.93
CA GLU A 188 17.62 -12.05 10.96
C GLU A 188 19.13 -11.78 11.00
N LYS A 189 19.52 -10.50 10.92
CA LYS A 189 20.94 -10.08 11.00
C LYS A 189 21.60 -10.55 12.30
N ARG A 190 20.90 -10.48 13.43
CA ARG A 190 21.40 -10.94 14.74
C ARG A 190 21.60 -12.44 14.80
N LEU A 191 20.62 -13.21 14.31
CA LEU A 191 20.69 -14.68 14.27
C LEU A 191 21.78 -15.15 13.31
N GLY A 192 21.93 -14.49 12.16
CA GLY A 192 22.97 -14.81 11.18
C GLY A 192 24.40 -14.74 11.72
N ARG A 193 24.67 -13.85 12.71
CA ARG A 193 25.97 -13.80 13.40
C ARG A 193 26.29 -15.08 14.21
N LYS A 194 25.30 -15.91 14.45
CA LYS A 194 25.39 -17.17 15.20
C LYS A 194 25.07 -18.40 14.34
N ASN A 195 24.92 -18.21 13.01
CA ASN A 195 24.50 -19.24 12.06
C ASN A 195 23.16 -19.90 12.45
N ILE A 196 22.26 -19.13 13.04
CA ILE A 196 20.89 -19.57 13.35
C ILE A 196 19.98 -19.08 12.23
N PRO A 197 19.25 -19.97 11.53
CA PRO A 197 18.37 -19.59 10.43
C PRO A 197 17.16 -18.80 10.96
N PHE A 198 16.66 -17.82 10.17
CA PHE A 198 15.57 -16.94 10.56
C PHE A 198 14.22 -17.67 10.75
N ASP A 199 14.03 -18.79 10.06
CA ASP A 199 12.79 -19.58 10.08
C ASP A 199 12.43 -20.12 11.48
N VAL A 200 13.41 -20.25 12.39
CA VAL A 200 13.15 -20.60 13.80
C VAL A 200 12.20 -19.61 14.49
N LEU A 201 12.10 -18.37 13.97
CA LEU A 201 11.19 -17.35 14.49
C LEU A 201 9.78 -17.37 13.85
N HIS A 202 9.55 -18.16 12.79
CA HIS A 202 8.25 -18.13 12.06
C HIS A 202 7.08 -18.48 12.99
N GLY A 203 7.23 -19.50 13.84
CA GLY A 203 6.19 -19.87 14.81
C GLY A 203 5.88 -18.76 15.82
N LEU A 204 6.93 -18.10 16.33
CA LEU A 204 6.78 -16.99 17.28
C LEU A 204 6.10 -15.78 16.62
N ILE A 205 6.47 -15.43 15.40
CA ILE A 205 5.89 -14.32 14.64
C ILE A 205 4.40 -14.60 14.39
N THR A 206 4.07 -15.81 13.93
CA THR A 206 2.68 -16.22 13.66
C THR A 206 1.84 -16.17 14.92
N GLU A 207 2.33 -16.70 16.04
CA GLU A 207 1.63 -16.66 17.33
C GLU A 207 1.42 -15.23 17.84
N SER A 208 2.42 -14.36 17.71
CA SER A 208 2.29 -12.95 18.05
C SER A 208 1.16 -12.26 17.30
N VAL A 209 1.09 -12.46 15.96
CA VAL A 209 0.01 -11.91 15.11
C VAL A 209 -1.35 -12.48 15.50
N ASN A 210 -1.46 -13.78 15.72
CA ASN A 210 -2.72 -14.44 16.11
C ASN A 210 -3.22 -13.93 17.47
N LYS A 211 -2.30 -13.75 18.41
CA LYS A 211 -2.61 -13.22 19.75
C LYS A 211 -3.13 -11.79 19.68
N VAL A 212 -2.50 -10.90 18.89
CA VAL A 212 -2.98 -9.53 18.63
C VAL A 212 -4.39 -9.54 18.06
N LYS A 213 -4.68 -10.41 17.07
CA LYS A 213 -6.01 -10.55 16.48
C LYS A 213 -7.06 -11.02 17.48
N LYS A 214 -6.71 -11.91 18.41
CA LYS A 214 -7.64 -12.54 19.34
C LYS A 214 -7.96 -11.68 20.55
N ILE A 215 -6.97 -11.02 21.13
CA ILE A 215 -7.12 -10.31 22.42
C ILE A 215 -6.72 -8.84 22.37
N GLY A 216 -6.36 -8.32 21.17
CA GLY A 216 -5.95 -6.94 20.97
C GLY A 216 -4.48 -6.67 21.34
N PRO A 217 -3.91 -5.56 20.86
CA PRO A 217 -2.47 -5.28 20.97
C PRO A 217 -2.00 -5.07 22.42
N ARG A 218 -2.78 -4.38 23.26
CA ARG A 218 -2.39 -4.11 24.65
C ARG A 218 -2.29 -5.40 25.49
N ALA A 219 -3.30 -6.28 25.38
CA ALA A 219 -3.32 -7.54 26.11
C ALA A 219 -2.30 -8.57 25.55
N ALA A 220 -1.95 -8.44 24.26
CA ALA A 220 -0.95 -9.30 23.64
C ALA A 220 0.50 -8.94 24.00
N LEU A 221 0.75 -7.71 24.48
CA LEU A 221 2.07 -7.22 24.79
C LEU A 221 2.66 -7.94 26.02
N THR A 222 3.82 -8.57 25.83
CA THR A 222 4.58 -9.31 26.86
C THR A 222 6.06 -8.98 26.77
N GLY A 223 6.89 -9.61 27.59
CA GLY A 223 8.34 -9.48 27.53
C GLY A 223 8.95 -8.79 28.74
N PRO A 224 10.30 -8.67 28.80
CA PRO A 224 11.02 -8.18 29.99
C PRO A 224 10.67 -6.73 30.32
N ALA A 225 10.53 -5.84 29.30
CA ALA A 225 10.17 -4.44 29.52
C ALA A 225 8.78 -4.31 30.17
N ARG A 226 7.78 -5.11 29.69
CA ARG A 226 6.43 -5.10 30.27
C ARG A 226 6.37 -5.60 31.71
N ARG A 227 7.27 -6.53 32.09
CA ARG A 227 7.38 -7.05 33.44
C ARG A 227 8.29 -6.24 34.38
N GLY A 228 8.99 -5.20 33.84
CA GLY A 228 9.95 -4.42 34.61
C GLY A 228 11.25 -5.17 34.94
N ASP A 229 11.63 -6.18 34.14
CA ASP A 229 12.84 -6.99 34.38
C ASP A 229 14.10 -6.24 33.92
N ASN A 230 14.54 -5.27 34.70
CA ASN A 230 15.67 -4.39 34.36
C ASN A 230 16.96 -5.18 34.14
N ARG A 231 17.21 -6.26 34.89
CA ARG A 231 18.42 -7.09 34.73
C ARG A 231 18.52 -7.65 33.29
N ILE A 232 17.42 -8.15 32.74
CA ILE A 232 17.42 -8.67 31.39
C ILE A 232 17.57 -7.53 30.35
N LEU A 233 16.94 -6.38 30.59
CA LEU A 233 17.10 -5.21 29.74
C LEU A 233 18.55 -4.75 29.64
N ASP A 234 19.25 -4.66 30.78
CA ASP A 234 20.67 -4.27 30.84
C ASP A 234 21.58 -5.29 30.15
N GLN A 235 21.29 -6.57 30.26
CA GLN A 235 22.00 -7.62 29.53
C GLN A 235 21.81 -7.46 28.01
N HIS A 236 20.58 -7.19 27.54
CA HIS A 236 20.31 -6.97 26.13
C HIS A 236 21.01 -5.71 25.61
N ILE A 237 20.99 -4.61 26.36
CA ILE A 237 21.70 -3.37 26.03
C ILE A 237 23.21 -3.67 25.91
N SER A 238 23.78 -4.42 26.83
CA SER A 238 25.19 -4.83 26.76
C SER A 238 25.53 -5.68 25.54
N LEU A 239 24.63 -6.56 25.11
CA LEU A 239 24.77 -7.34 23.88
C LEU A 239 24.74 -6.50 22.60
N LEU A 240 24.18 -5.29 22.68
CA LEU A 240 24.05 -4.35 21.57
C LEU A 240 25.21 -3.35 21.46
N HIS A 241 26.26 -3.45 22.30
CA HIS A 241 27.36 -2.48 22.34
C HIS A 241 28.08 -2.26 21.01
N LYS A 242 28.04 -3.25 20.09
CA LYS A 242 28.60 -3.15 18.72
C LYS A 242 27.61 -2.61 17.70
N ASP A 243 26.38 -2.34 18.08
CA ASP A 243 25.28 -1.87 17.24
C ASP A 243 24.61 -0.65 17.92
N PRO A 244 25.27 0.51 18.03
CA PRO A 244 24.80 1.63 18.86
C PRO A 244 23.43 2.16 18.44
N GLU A 245 23.12 2.23 17.13
CA GLU A 245 21.82 2.64 16.62
C GLU A 245 20.69 1.69 17.10
N TRP A 246 20.95 0.38 17.13
CA TRP A 246 19.99 -0.60 17.62
C TRP A 246 19.89 -0.63 19.15
N GLN A 247 20.96 -0.26 19.85
CA GLN A 247 20.95 -0.07 21.29
C GLN A 247 20.02 1.08 21.68
N GLU A 248 20.08 2.19 20.93
CA GLU A 248 19.20 3.35 21.10
C GLU A 248 17.73 3.00 20.83
N ILE A 249 17.44 2.34 19.71
CA ILE A 249 16.08 1.87 19.35
C ILE A 249 15.56 0.92 20.42
N TYR A 250 16.36 -0.05 20.88
CA TYR A 250 15.96 -1.00 21.92
C TYR A 250 15.60 -0.29 23.23
N THR A 251 16.42 0.66 23.63
CA THR A 251 16.20 1.45 24.85
C THR A 251 14.91 2.27 24.72
N LEU A 252 14.73 3.00 23.63
CA LEU A 252 13.55 3.81 23.38
C LEU A 252 12.27 2.97 23.42
N LEU A 253 12.24 1.85 22.71
CA LEU A 253 11.07 0.97 22.67
C LEU A 253 10.80 0.34 24.05
N SER A 254 11.84 -0.07 24.78
CA SER A 254 11.70 -0.62 26.14
C SER A 254 11.09 0.39 27.11
N GLU A 255 11.53 1.65 27.04
CA GLU A 255 10.96 2.73 27.85
C GLU A 255 9.50 3.03 27.50
N GLN A 256 9.11 2.99 26.20
CA GLN A 256 7.71 3.16 25.80
C GLN A 256 6.84 2.00 26.31
N ILE A 257 7.35 0.76 26.27
CA ILE A 257 6.63 -0.42 26.80
C ILE A 257 6.42 -0.32 28.31
N LYS A 258 7.43 0.16 29.08
CA LYS A 258 7.30 0.35 30.54
C LYS A 258 6.19 1.34 30.92
N LYS A 259 5.88 2.31 30.06
CA LYS A 259 4.84 3.32 30.28
C LYS A 259 3.42 2.82 30.00
N MET A 260 3.27 1.66 29.38
CA MET A 260 1.97 1.05 29.01
C MET A 260 1.43 0.16 30.14
#